data_29ab92005435786878a205fccba1c185
#
_entry.id   29ab92005435786878a205fccba1c185
#
_cell.length_a   1.000
_cell.length_b   1.000
_cell.length_c   1.000
_cell.angle_alpha   90.00
_cell.angle_beta   90.00
_cell.angle_gamma   90.00
#
_symmetry.space_group_name_H-M   'P 1'
#
loop_
_entity.id
_entity.type
_entity.pdbx_description
1 polymer ?
#
loop_
_entity_poly.entity_id
_entity_poly.type
_entity_poly.pdbx_seq_one_letter_code
_entity_poly.pdbx_strand_id
1 'polypeptide(L)'
;MFESLSERLERSFKILKGEGKITEINVAETLKDVRKALLDADVNYKIAKSFTETVKEKAIGQNVLTSLKPNQLMVKIVHDELAELMGGQSVDINLKGSPTVILMSGLQGSGKTTFSGKLANLLKTKRGKNPLLVACDVYRPAAIEQLKVLGEQLQIPVYADLESKSPVAIAEAAIKYAKLHGNDVIIVDTAGRLAVDEMMMNEIAAIKKALQPQEILFVVDAMTGQDAVNTAKEFNDRLDFDGVILTKLDGDTRGGAALSIRTVVNKPIKFVGTGEKMDALDVFYPERMADRILGMGDIVSLVERAQEQYDEEDARRLQKRIAKNQFDFNDFISQIQQIKKMGNIKDLAAMIPGMGKALKDVEVGDDAFKGIESIIHSMTPHERENPALLNGSRKIRIAKGSGTTIVDVNRLLKQFEQTSKMMKMATVSQGKLKMGKHR
;
A
#
# COMPACT_ATOMS: atom_id res chain seq x y z
N MET A 1 7.12 -3.26 5.07
CA MET A 1 5.98 -4.19 5.13
C MET A 1 6.50 -5.62 5.12
N PHE A 2 6.17 -6.43 6.12
CA PHE A 2 6.55 -7.85 6.27
C PHE A 2 8.05 -8.20 6.28
N GLU A 3 8.95 -7.24 6.42
CA GLU A 3 10.40 -7.47 6.23
C GLU A 3 10.96 -8.55 7.16
N SER A 4 10.58 -8.53 8.45
CA SER A 4 11.04 -9.52 9.43
C SER A 4 10.55 -10.93 9.09
N LEU A 5 9.29 -11.08 8.69
CA LEU A 5 8.70 -12.35 8.30
C LEU A 5 9.33 -12.88 7.01
N SER A 6 9.47 -12.02 5.99
CA SER A 6 10.07 -12.36 4.69
C SER A 6 11.51 -12.86 4.84
N GLU A 7 12.35 -12.19 5.63
CA GLU A 7 13.73 -12.59 5.86
C GLU A 7 13.84 -13.98 6.52
N ARG A 8 12.97 -14.24 7.50
CA ARG A 8 12.96 -15.54 8.20
C ARG A 8 12.49 -16.66 7.30
N LEU A 9 11.42 -16.45 6.53
CA LEU A 9 10.93 -17.44 5.57
C LEU A 9 11.96 -17.72 4.47
N GLU A 10 12.62 -16.70 3.94
CA GLU A 10 13.68 -16.91 2.97
C GLU A 10 14.86 -17.74 3.53
N ARG A 11 15.24 -17.52 4.81
CA ARG A 11 16.29 -18.31 5.46
C ARG A 11 15.87 -19.77 5.57
N SER A 12 14.62 -20.04 5.98
CA SER A 12 14.07 -21.40 6.09
C SER A 12 14.08 -22.12 4.74
N PHE A 13 13.77 -21.44 3.64
CA PHE A 13 13.81 -22.02 2.30
C PHE A 13 15.21 -22.14 1.70
N LYS A 14 16.20 -21.35 2.17
CA LYS A 14 17.59 -21.49 1.72
C LYS A 14 18.21 -22.83 2.12
N ILE A 15 17.81 -23.40 3.26
CA ILE A 15 18.24 -24.72 3.72
C ILE A 15 17.86 -25.78 2.67
N LEU A 16 16.65 -25.68 2.10
CA LEU A 16 16.20 -26.58 1.03
C LEU A 16 16.92 -26.37 -0.31
N LYS A 17 17.46 -25.17 -0.58
CA LYS A 17 18.18 -24.88 -1.83
C LYS A 17 19.57 -25.51 -1.92
N GLY A 18 20.19 -25.84 -0.79
CA GLY A 18 21.55 -26.37 -0.72
C GLY A 18 21.64 -27.89 -0.84
N GLU A 19 20.52 -28.61 -0.71
CA GLU A 19 20.52 -30.08 -0.69
C GLU A 19 19.98 -30.64 -2.01
N GLY A 20 20.76 -31.53 -2.63
CA GLY A 20 20.42 -32.16 -3.91
C GLY A 20 19.22 -33.11 -3.83
N LYS A 21 18.76 -33.47 -2.63
CA LYS A 21 17.54 -34.25 -2.36
C LYS A 21 16.82 -33.71 -1.14
N ILE A 22 15.53 -33.44 -1.27
CA ILE A 22 14.66 -33.13 -0.14
C ILE A 22 14.16 -34.43 0.48
N THR A 23 14.24 -34.51 1.81
CA THR A 23 13.77 -35.65 2.61
C THR A 23 12.59 -35.21 3.48
N GLU A 24 11.79 -36.14 4.00
CA GLU A 24 10.73 -35.82 4.97
C GLU A 24 11.25 -35.08 6.20
N ILE A 25 12.49 -35.39 6.62
CA ILE A 25 13.16 -34.76 7.76
C ILE A 25 13.41 -33.28 7.44
N ASN A 26 13.97 -32.97 6.28
CA ASN A 26 14.26 -31.59 5.87
C ASN A 26 12.98 -30.76 5.70
N VAL A 27 11.90 -31.38 5.18
CA VAL A 27 10.59 -30.73 5.10
C VAL A 27 10.05 -30.42 6.50
N ALA A 28 10.13 -31.38 7.42
CA ALA A 28 9.67 -31.20 8.81
C ALA A 28 10.46 -30.11 9.54
N GLU A 29 11.80 -30.05 9.37
CA GLU A 29 12.65 -29.01 9.94
C GLU A 29 12.31 -27.64 9.34
N THR A 30 12.21 -27.52 8.03
CA THR A 30 11.82 -26.28 7.36
C THR A 30 10.45 -25.78 7.84
N LEU A 31 9.45 -26.66 7.97
CA LEU A 31 8.13 -26.28 8.46
C LEU A 31 8.14 -25.89 9.94
N LYS A 32 9.04 -26.44 10.75
CA LYS A 32 9.25 -26.00 12.13
C LYS A 32 9.79 -24.56 12.16
N ASP A 33 10.74 -24.23 11.28
CA ASP A 33 11.28 -22.87 11.17
C ASP A 33 10.24 -21.89 10.60
N VAL A 34 9.44 -22.31 9.61
CA VAL A 34 8.31 -21.54 9.09
C VAL A 34 7.29 -21.23 10.20
N ARG A 35 6.94 -22.26 11.02
CA ARG A 35 6.05 -22.04 12.17
C ARG A 35 6.61 -21.04 13.15
N LYS A 36 7.91 -21.14 13.46
CA LYS A 36 8.61 -20.19 14.34
C LYS A 36 8.57 -18.78 13.76
N ALA A 37 8.83 -18.63 12.45
CA ALA A 37 8.77 -17.34 11.78
C ALA A 37 7.37 -16.71 11.86
N LEU A 38 6.30 -17.49 11.69
CA LEU A 38 4.92 -17.03 11.84
C LEU A 38 4.60 -16.60 13.28
N LEU A 39 5.06 -17.37 14.29
CA LEU A 39 4.89 -17.01 15.69
C LEU A 39 5.63 -15.72 16.07
N ASP A 40 6.87 -15.58 15.60
CA ASP A 40 7.67 -14.37 15.80
C ASP A 40 7.07 -13.14 15.08
N ALA A 41 6.21 -13.37 14.07
CA ALA A 41 5.43 -12.37 13.39
C ALA A 41 4.05 -12.09 14.06
N ASP A 42 3.85 -12.55 15.29
CA ASP A 42 2.59 -12.41 16.05
C ASP A 42 1.37 -13.14 15.43
N VAL A 43 1.59 -14.18 14.63
CA VAL A 43 0.51 -15.05 14.16
C VAL A 43 0.04 -15.95 15.30
N ASN A 44 -1.26 -16.12 15.44
CA ASN A 44 -1.83 -17.01 16.47
C ASN A 44 -1.28 -18.43 16.35
N TYR A 45 -0.92 -19.05 17.49
CA TYR A 45 -0.31 -20.38 17.53
C TYR A 45 -1.14 -21.45 16.81
N LYS A 46 -2.47 -21.46 17.01
CA LYS A 46 -3.37 -22.44 16.37
C LYS A 46 -3.35 -22.29 14.86
N ILE A 47 -3.32 -21.06 14.36
CA ILE A 47 -3.27 -20.74 12.93
C ILE A 47 -1.92 -21.18 12.36
N ALA A 48 -0.81 -20.79 13.00
CA ALA A 48 0.54 -21.17 12.56
C ALA A 48 0.74 -22.69 12.55
N LYS A 49 0.16 -23.40 13.53
CA LYS A 49 0.19 -24.88 13.60
C LYS A 49 -0.61 -25.49 12.44
N SER A 50 -1.89 -25.10 12.29
CA SER A 50 -2.76 -25.60 11.22
C SER A 50 -2.15 -25.34 9.84
N PHE A 51 -1.66 -24.14 9.59
CA PHE A 51 -0.96 -23.77 8.36
C PHE A 51 0.19 -24.73 8.02
N THR A 52 1.08 -24.97 8.97
CA THR A 52 2.24 -25.86 8.72
C THR A 52 1.83 -27.34 8.56
N GLU A 53 0.75 -27.77 9.21
CA GLU A 53 0.20 -29.12 9.01
C GLU A 53 -0.42 -29.26 7.61
N THR A 54 -1.21 -28.30 7.17
CA THR A 54 -1.79 -28.29 5.81
C THR A 54 -0.71 -28.24 4.73
N VAL A 55 0.31 -27.40 4.89
CA VAL A 55 1.46 -27.37 3.97
C VAL A 55 2.17 -28.73 3.90
N LYS A 56 2.37 -29.39 5.05
CA LYS A 56 2.99 -30.72 5.10
C LYS A 56 2.14 -31.76 4.33
N GLU A 57 0.85 -31.80 4.54
CA GLU A 57 -0.06 -32.71 3.85
C GLU A 57 -0.08 -32.48 2.35
N LYS A 58 -0.15 -31.22 1.90
CA LYS A 58 -0.08 -30.85 0.48
C LYS A 58 1.27 -31.22 -0.15
N ALA A 59 2.36 -31.03 0.57
CA ALA A 59 3.71 -31.38 0.09
C ALA A 59 3.85 -32.89 -0.11
N ILE A 60 3.34 -33.71 0.81
CA ILE A 60 3.34 -35.16 0.70
C ILE A 60 2.42 -35.59 -0.46
N GLY A 61 1.19 -35.05 -0.54
CA GLY A 61 0.21 -35.38 -1.57
C GLY A 61 0.65 -35.05 -2.99
N GLN A 62 1.48 -33.98 -3.16
CA GLN A 62 2.03 -33.57 -4.46
C GLN A 62 3.39 -34.22 -4.79
N ASN A 63 3.85 -35.18 -4.00
CA ASN A 63 5.11 -35.87 -4.20
C ASN A 63 6.32 -34.91 -4.35
N VAL A 64 6.42 -33.90 -3.49
CA VAL A 64 7.50 -32.92 -3.50
C VAL A 64 8.87 -33.59 -3.46
N LEU A 65 8.99 -34.69 -2.70
CA LEU A 65 10.23 -35.46 -2.51
C LEU A 65 10.74 -36.11 -3.81
N THR A 66 9.83 -36.41 -4.75
CA THR A 66 10.15 -37.06 -6.03
C THR A 66 10.18 -36.08 -7.21
N SER A 67 9.85 -34.82 -6.97
CA SER A 67 9.83 -33.77 -8.00
C SER A 67 11.24 -33.42 -8.48
N LEU A 68 11.36 -33.10 -9.78
CA LEU A 68 12.60 -32.56 -10.36
C LEU A 68 12.99 -31.18 -9.81
N LYS A 69 12.00 -30.43 -9.30
CA LYS A 69 12.19 -29.10 -8.70
C LYS A 69 11.49 -28.98 -7.35
N PRO A 70 11.87 -29.76 -6.37
CA PRO A 70 11.12 -29.88 -5.10
C PRO A 70 11.10 -28.58 -4.32
N ASN A 71 12.17 -27.77 -4.35
CA ASN A 71 12.23 -26.47 -3.68
C ASN A 71 11.21 -25.48 -4.26
N GLN A 72 11.07 -25.43 -5.59
CA GLN A 72 10.11 -24.54 -6.23
C GLN A 72 8.68 -24.94 -5.93
N LEU A 73 8.41 -26.25 -5.93
CA LEU A 73 7.10 -26.79 -5.60
C LEU A 73 6.73 -26.50 -4.13
N MET A 74 7.70 -26.65 -3.20
CA MET A 74 7.47 -26.32 -1.79
C MET A 74 7.15 -24.84 -1.58
N VAL A 75 7.92 -23.94 -2.22
CA VAL A 75 7.65 -22.49 -2.16
C VAL A 75 6.28 -22.17 -2.74
N LYS A 76 5.88 -22.82 -3.84
CA LYS A 76 4.54 -22.66 -4.41
C LYS A 76 3.44 -23.11 -3.46
N ILE A 77 3.58 -24.26 -2.81
CA ILE A 77 2.59 -24.75 -1.83
C ILE A 77 2.45 -23.75 -0.67
N VAL A 78 3.55 -23.23 -0.15
CA VAL A 78 3.53 -22.22 0.94
C VAL A 78 2.89 -20.92 0.46
N HIS A 79 3.18 -20.47 -0.77
CA HIS A 79 2.55 -19.30 -1.37
C HIS A 79 1.04 -19.46 -1.46
N ASP A 80 0.57 -20.56 -2.07
CA ASP A 80 -0.84 -20.82 -2.27
C ASP A 80 -1.58 -20.93 -0.92
N GLU A 81 -0.94 -21.53 0.09
CA GLU A 81 -1.53 -21.65 1.43
C GLU A 81 -1.55 -20.31 2.17
N LEU A 82 -0.54 -19.45 2.01
CA LEU A 82 -0.56 -18.07 2.53
C LEU A 82 -1.68 -17.25 1.90
N ALA A 83 -1.85 -17.36 0.57
CA ALA A 83 -2.93 -16.69 -0.13
C ALA A 83 -4.31 -17.16 0.36
N GLU A 84 -4.49 -18.47 0.52
CA GLU A 84 -5.74 -19.05 1.03
C GLU A 84 -6.03 -18.63 2.47
N LEU A 85 -5.01 -18.62 3.34
CA LEU A 85 -5.11 -18.15 4.73
C LEU A 85 -5.63 -16.69 4.80
N MET A 86 -5.23 -15.87 3.85
CA MET A 86 -5.66 -14.46 3.72
C MET A 86 -6.99 -14.28 2.98
N GLY A 87 -7.61 -15.38 2.47
CA GLY A 87 -8.93 -15.37 1.85
C GLY A 87 -8.98 -15.78 0.37
N GLY A 88 -7.86 -16.18 -0.23
CA GLY A 88 -7.73 -16.69 -1.60
C GLY A 88 -7.90 -15.60 -2.66
N GLN A 89 -9.03 -14.92 -2.67
CA GLN A 89 -9.37 -13.89 -3.65
C GLN A 89 -9.68 -12.55 -3.00
N SER A 90 -9.45 -11.47 -3.75
CA SER A 90 -9.88 -10.14 -3.35
C SER A 90 -11.41 -10.03 -3.35
N VAL A 91 -11.96 -9.30 -2.37
CA VAL A 91 -13.39 -9.03 -2.28
C VAL A 91 -13.61 -7.52 -2.38
N ASP A 92 -14.34 -7.11 -3.39
CA ASP A 92 -14.64 -5.70 -3.63
C ASP A 92 -15.67 -5.16 -2.62
N ILE A 93 -15.72 -3.83 -2.51
CA ILE A 93 -16.70 -3.13 -1.67
C ILE A 93 -18.09 -3.20 -2.31
N ASN A 94 -19.12 -3.35 -1.49
CA ASN A 94 -20.50 -3.37 -1.94
C ASN A 94 -21.02 -1.94 -2.15
N LEU A 95 -21.18 -1.55 -3.41
CA LEU A 95 -21.69 -0.23 -3.79
C LEU A 95 -23.14 -0.27 -4.31
N LYS A 96 -23.90 -1.28 -3.92
CA LYS A 96 -25.31 -1.40 -4.30
C LYS A 96 -26.17 -0.53 -3.38
N GLY A 97 -26.75 0.54 -3.90
CA GLY A 97 -27.60 1.46 -3.14
C GLY A 97 -27.68 2.83 -3.82
N SER A 98 -28.68 3.63 -3.45
CA SER A 98 -28.83 5.01 -3.93
C SER A 98 -29.47 5.89 -2.85
N PRO A 99 -28.67 6.52 -1.99
CA PRO A 99 -27.21 6.39 -1.86
C PRO A 99 -26.77 5.06 -1.21
N THR A 100 -25.54 4.61 -1.52
CA THR A 100 -24.87 3.54 -0.78
C THR A 100 -24.37 4.09 0.56
N VAL A 101 -24.65 3.40 1.65
CA VAL A 101 -24.18 3.80 2.98
C VAL A 101 -23.04 2.86 3.42
N ILE A 102 -21.90 3.43 3.73
CA ILE A 102 -20.72 2.74 4.24
C ILE A 102 -20.49 3.20 5.67
N LEU A 103 -20.49 2.28 6.62
CA LEU A 103 -20.27 2.57 8.04
C LEU A 103 -18.84 2.19 8.42
N MET A 104 -18.06 3.17 8.90
CA MET A 104 -16.70 2.96 9.39
C MET A 104 -16.72 2.68 10.89
N SER A 105 -16.14 1.57 11.34
CA SER A 105 -16.08 1.17 12.74
C SER A 105 -14.65 0.82 13.17
N GLY A 106 -14.34 0.89 14.47
CA GLY A 106 -13.02 0.54 15.01
C GLY A 106 -12.61 1.43 16.19
N LEU A 107 -11.47 1.10 16.82
CA LEU A 107 -10.96 1.83 17.97
C LEU A 107 -10.42 3.22 17.64
N GLN A 108 -10.21 4.05 18.65
CA GLN A 108 -9.51 5.33 18.53
C GLN A 108 -8.08 5.10 18.06
N GLY A 109 -7.62 5.96 17.13
CA GLY A 109 -6.26 5.84 16.58
C GLY A 109 -6.08 4.77 15.51
N SER A 110 -7.11 3.95 15.21
CA SER A 110 -7.05 2.95 14.13
C SER A 110 -7.00 3.56 12.72
N GLY A 111 -7.23 4.86 12.59
CA GLY A 111 -7.16 5.56 11.29
C GLY A 111 -8.49 5.71 10.56
N LYS A 112 -9.65 5.51 11.21
CA LYS A 112 -11.00 5.62 10.59
C LYS A 112 -11.17 6.91 9.79
N THR A 113 -11.01 8.06 10.43
CA THR A 113 -11.21 9.38 9.81
C THR A 113 -10.33 9.58 8.58
N THR A 114 -9.04 9.26 8.70
CA THR A 114 -8.10 9.35 7.57
C THR A 114 -8.48 8.38 6.46
N PHE A 115 -8.89 7.16 6.82
CA PHE A 115 -9.28 6.16 5.84
C PHE A 115 -10.62 6.47 5.17
N SER A 116 -11.56 7.10 5.89
CA SER A 116 -12.80 7.63 5.31
C SER A 116 -12.50 8.61 4.17
N GLY A 117 -11.54 9.53 4.36
CA GLY A 117 -11.06 10.42 3.30
C GLY A 117 -10.40 9.68 2.13
N LYS A 118 -9.52 8.72 2.42
CA LYS A 118 -8.86 7.91 1.37
C LYS A 118 -9.85 7.10 0.55
N LEU A 119 -10.82 6.45 1.21
CA LEU A 119 -11.87 5.69 0.54
C LEU A 119 -12.76 6.59 -0.31
N ALA A 120 -13.15 7.75 0.20
CA ALA A 120 -13.92 8.73 -0.56
C ALA A 120 -13.15 9.20 -1.80
N ASN A 121 -11.85 9.48 -1.67
CA ASN A 121 -10.98 9.84 -2.79
C ASN A 121 -10.91 8.74 -3.85
N LEU A 122 -10.70 7.49 -3.44
CA LEU A 122 -10.69 6.34 -4.35
C LEU A 122 -12.02 6.19 -5.09
N LEU A 123 -13.14 6.29 -4.39
CA LEU A 123 -14.47 6.18 -4.98
C LEU A 123 -14.74 7.31 -5.98
N LYS A 124 -14.32 8.54 -5.65
CA LYS A 124 -14.46 9.71 -6.55
C LYS A 124 -13.58 9.55 -7.80
N THR A 125 -12.29 9.27 -7.62
CA THR A 125 -11.31 9.34 -8.71
C THR A 125 -11.29 8.09 -9.58
N LYS A 126 -11.44 6.90 -8.97
CA LYS A 126 -11.32 5.62 -9.70
C LYS A 126 -12.66 4.94 -9.99
N ARG A 127 -13.73 5.27 -9.25
CA ARG A 127 -15.07 4.65 -9.43
C ARG A 127 -16.11 5.63 -9.96
N GLY A 128 -15.75 6.89 -10.18
CA GLY A 128 -16.66 7.93 -10.70
C GLY A 128 -17.86 8.20 -9.79
N LYS A 129 -17.73 7.99 -8.48
CA LYS A 129 -18.78 8.20 -7.49
C LYS A 129 -18.77 9.64 -6.97
N ASN A 130 -19.92 10.08 -6.43
CA ASN A 130 -20.07 11.36 -5.75
C ASN A 130 -20.24 11.17 -4.24
N PRO A 131 -19.13 10.96 -3.48
CA PRO A 131 -19.21 10.63 -2.07
C PRO A 131 -19.54 11.84 -1.19
N LEU A 132 -20.20 11.55 -0.06
CA LEU A 132 -20.42 12.46 1.07
C LEU A 132 -19.72 11.85 2.30
N LEU A 133 -18.88 12.62 2.98
CA LEU A 133 -18.34 12.27 4.29
C LEU A 133 -19.28 12.74 5.39
N VAL A 134 -19.49 11.93 6.42
CA VAL A 134 -20.40 12.26 7.54
C VAL A 134 -19.67 12.16 8.87
N ALA A 135 -19.63 13.25 9.63
CA ALA A 135 -18.93 13.32 10.91
C ALA A 135 -19.87 12.92 12.04
N CYS A 136 -19.78 11.66 12.50
CA CYS A 136 -20.56 11.14 13.63
C CYS A 136 -19.74 11.00 14.93
N ASP A 137 -18.48 11.47 15.00
CA ASP A 137 -17.69 11.53 16.22
C ASP A 137 -18.02 12.82 17.00
N VAL A 138 -19.17 12.83 17.65
CA VAL A 138 -19.67 13.99 18.40
C VAL A 138 -18.89 14.29 19.69
N TYR A 139 -18.05 13.34 20.12
CA TYR A 139 -17.29 13.47 21.38
C TYR A 139 -15.97 14.23 21.19
N ARG A 140 -15.49 14.32 19.94
CA ARG A 140 -14.20 14.92 19.62
C ARG A 140 -14.33 16.00 18.54
N PRO A 141 -14.49 17.27 18.92
CA PRO A 141 -14.57 18.37 17.96
C PRO A 141 -13.39 18.38 16.94
N ALA A 142 -12.20 18.05 17.42
CA ALA A 142 -11.02 17.96 16.56
C ALA A 142 -11.14 16.89 15.45
N ALA A 143 -11.87 15.79 15.68
CA ALA A 143 -12.11 14.78 14.63
C ALA A 143 -13.06 15.30 13.54
N ILE A 144 -14.07 16.07 13.93
CA ILE A 144 -14.99 16.73 12.99
C ILE A 144 -14.21 17.71 12.12
N GLU A 145 -13.39 18.56 12.73
CA GLU A 145 -12.55 19.52 11.98
C GLU A 145 -11.54 18.81 11.08
N GLN A 146 -10.93 17.73 11.56
CA GLN A 146 -10.04 16.91 10.72
C GLN A 146 -10.77 16.38 9.48
N LEU A 147 -11.99 15.86 9.63
CA LEU A 147 -12.77 15.35 8.50
C LEU A 147 -13.14 16.45 7.52
N LYS A 148 -13.48 17.67 8.01
CA LYS A 148 -13.73 18.86 7.15
C LYS A 148 -12.50 19.25 6.36
N VAL A 149 -11.32 19.35 6.99
CA VAL A 149 -10.05 19.67 6.30
C VAL A 149 -9.76 18.64 5.22
N LEU A 150 -9.96 17.34 5.50
CA LEU A 150 -9.80 16.29 4.51
C LEU A 150 -10.80 16.45 3.35
N GLY A 151 -12.06 16.76 3.65
CA GLY A 151 -13.08 17.02 2.64
C GLY A 151 -12.72 18.20 1.71
N GLU A 152 -12.22 19.30 2.27
CA GLU A 152 -11.76 20.47 1.52
C GLU A 152 -10.57 20.11 0.61
N GLN A 153 -9.54 19.42 1.14
CA GLN A 153 -8.38 18.99 0.37
C GLN A 153 -8.75 18.08 -0.82
N LEU A 154 -9.75 17.22 -0.63
CA LEU A 154 -10.20 16.25 -1.63
C LEU A 154 -11.35 16.79 -2.51
N GLN A 155 -11.85 17.99 -2.20
CA GLN A 155 -13.05 18.55 -2.82
C GLN A 155 -14.25 17.59 -2.72
N ILE A 156 -14.47 17.04 -1.52
CA ILE A 156 -15.55 16.12 -1.17
C ILE A 156 -16.39 16.80 -0.09
N PRO A 157 -17.71 16.89 -0.23
CA PRO A 157 -18.58 17.51 0.77
C PRO A 157 -18.55 16.71 2.07
N VAL A 158 -18.65 17.45 3.19
CA VAL A 158 -18.71 16.89 4.54
C VAL A 158 -19.99 17.36 5.21
N TYR A 159 -20.81 16.43 5.66
CA TYR A 159 -21.96 16.71 6.49
C TYR A 159 -21.57 16.62 7.97
N ALA A 160 -21.76 17.69 8.71
CA ALA A 160 -21.54 17.75 10.15
C ALA A 160 -22.61 18.63 10.81
N ASP A 161 -23.14 18.20 11.93
CA ASP A 161 -24.04 18.96 12.78
C ASP A 161 -23.39 19.12 14.15
N LEU A 162 -22.96 20.35 14.46
CA LEU A 162 -22.26 20.67 15.71
C LEU A 162 -23.22 20.87 16.90
N GLU A 163 -24.50 21.05 16.65
CA GLU A 163 -25.52 21.25 17.69
C GLU A 163 -26.06 19.90 18.18
N SER A 164 -26.15 18.92 17.29
CA SER A 164 -26.64 17.59 17.61
C SER A 164 -25.61 16.77 18.39
N LYS A 165 -26.07 16.17 19.48
CA LYS A 165 -25.27 15.20 20.27
C LYS A 165 -25.64 13.75 19.95
N SER A 166 -26.49 13.51 18.97
CA SER A 166 -26.96 12.18 18.57
C SER A 166 -26.31 11.76 17.25
N PRO A 167 -25.33 10.86 17.26
CA PRO A 167 -24.72 10.33 16.02
C PRO A 167 -25.75 9.71 15.08
N VAL A 168 -26.80 9.07 15.62
CA VAL A 168 -27.87 8.48 14.82
C VAL A 168 -28.65 9.56 14.07
N ALA A 169 -29.05 10.64 14.75
CA ALA A 169 -29.80 11.73 14.13
C ALA A 169 -28.96 12.43 13.02
N ILE A 170 -27.66 12.63 13.27
CA ILE A 170 -26.72 13.18 12.29
C ILE A 170 -26.68 12.30 11.03
N ALA A 171 -26.54 10.99 11.23
CA ALA A 171 -26.43 10.03 10.14
C ALA A 171 -27.72 9.93 9.31
N GLU A 172 -28.90 9.94 9.95
CA GLU A 172 -30.19 9.98 9.26
C GLU A 172 -30.40 11.28 8.47
N ALA A 173 -30.01 12.42 9.05
CA ALA A 173 -30.08 13.71 8.37
C ALA A 173 -29.12 13.76 7.16
N ALA A 174 -27.94 13.15 7.27
CA ALA A 174 -26.99 13.04 6.17
C ALA A 174 -27.54 12.25 4.97
N ILE A 175 -28.36 11.21 5.18
CA ILE A 175 -29.03 10.49 4.08
C ILE A 175 -29.96 11.43 3.31
N LYS A 176 -30.74 12.24 4.04
CA LYS A 176 -31.65 13.23 3.40
C LYS A 176 -30.84 14.26 2.64
N TYR A 177 -29.77 14.77 3.22
CA TYR A 177 -28.85 15.71 2.60
C TYR A 177 -28.27 15.13 1.30
N ALA A 178 -27.75 13.90 1.34
CA ALA A 178 -27.15 13.24 0.20
C ALA A 178 -28.12 13.10 -0.97
N LYS A 179 -29.39 12.72 -0.69
CA LYS A 179 -30.43 12.62 -1.71
C LYS A 179 -30.76 13.97 -2.38
N LEU A 180 -30.74 15.04 -1.60
CA LEU A 180 -31.00 16.40 -2.10
C LEU A 180 -29.86 16.94 -2.97
N HIS A 181 -28.61 16.57 -2.66
CA HIS A 181 -27.43 17.08 -3.33
C HIS A 181 -26.84 16.11 -4.37
N GLY A 182 -27.52 14.99 -4.61
CA GLY A 182 -27.08 14.02 -5.63
C GLY A 182 -25.84 13.22 -5.26
N ASN A 183 -25.54 13.08 -3.95
CA ASN A 183 -24.47 12.19 -3.52
C ASN A 183 -24.95 10.74 -3.59
N ASP A 184 -24.16 9.87 -4.21
CA ASP A 184 -24.52 8.48 -4.44
C ASP A 184 -23.86 7.50 -3.45
N VAL A 185 -22.86 7.97 -2.68
CA VAL A 185 -22.20 7.23 -1.61
C VAL A 185 -22.09 8.09 -0.36
N ILE A 186 -22.38 7.50 0.80
CA ILE A 186 -22.24 8.14 2.11
C ILE A 186 -21.23 7.32 2.92
N ILE A 187 -20.18 7.95 3.43
CA ILE A 187 -19.21 7.33 4.32
C ILE A 187 -19.37 7.94 5.70
N VAL A 188 -19.83 7.13 6.63
CA VAL A 188 -20.13 7.54 8.02
C VAL A 188 -18.90 7.25 8.90
N ASP A 189 -18.19 8.31 9.30
CA ASP A 189 -17.05 8.24 10.23
C ASP A 189 -17.58 8.29 11.66
N THR A 190 -17.43 7.18 12.41
CA THR A 190 -17.94 7.05 13.76
C THR A 190 -16.89 7.34 14.82
N ALA A 191 -17.33 7.63 16.03
CA ALA A 191 -16.47 7.73 17.18
C ALA A 191 -15.67 6.44 17.40
N GLY A 192 -14.46 6.58 17.94
CA GLY A 192 -13.67 5.46 18.45
C GLY A 192 -13.26 5.74 19.88
N ARG A 193 -13.23 4.71 20.70
CA ARG A 193 -12.68 4.76 22.07
C ARG A 193 -11.38 4.00 22.17
N LEU A 194 -10.65 4.16 23.26
CA LEU A 194 -9.34 3.51 23.47
C LEU A 194 -9.46 2.00 23.67
N ALA A 195 -10.61 1.55 24.14
CA ALA A 195 -10.91 0.13 24.32
C ALA A 195 -12.36 -0.14 23.90
N VAL A 196 -12.69 -1.40 23.68
CA VAL A 196 -14.06 -1.83 23.43
C VAL A 196 -14.86 -1.67 24.72
N ASP A 197 -15.92 -0.90 24.69
CA ASP A 197 -16.86 -0.73 25.78
C ASP A 197 -18.33 -0.84 25.30
N GLU A 198 -19.23 -1.18 26.23
CA GLU A 198 -20.65 -1.38 25.95
C GLU A 198 -21.32 -0.13 25.36
N MET A 199 -20.93 1.08 25.82
CA MET A 199 -21.54 2.31 25.34
C MET A 199 -21.22 2.55 23.89
N MET A 200 -19.94 2.39 23.48
CA MET A 200 -19.51 2.52 22.07
C MET A 200 -20.20 1.48 21.20
N MET A 201 -20.22 0.23 21.64
CA MET A 201 -20.80 -0.86 20.86
C MET A 201 -22.31 -0.67 20.67
N ASN A 202 -23.01 -0.20 21.70
CA ASN A 202 -24.44 0.12 21.60
C ASN A 202 -24.70 1.30 20.67
N GLU A 203 -23.86 2.34 20.68
CA GLU A 203 -23.95 3.49 19.78
C GLU A 203 -23.78 3.07 18.32
N ILE A 204 -22.72 2.33 18.00
CA ILE A 204 -22.47 1.87 16.62
C ILE A 204 -23.59 0.91 16.15
N ALA A 205 -24.08 0.03 17.04
CA ALA A 205 -25.20 -0.86 16.76
C ALA A 205 -26.51 -0.06 16.50
N ALA A 206 -26.73 1.02 17.21
CA ALA A 206 -27.87 1.92 16.98
C ALA A 206 -27.77 2.62 15.61
N ILE A 207 -26.57 3.10 15.24
CA ILE A 207 -26.32 3.68 13.93
C ILE A 207 -26.54 2.62 12.84
N LYS A 208 -25.98 1.40 12.98
CA LYS A 208 -26.20 0.28 12.05
C LYS A 208 -27.70 0.02 11.85
N LYS A 209 -28.46 -0.06 12.95
CA LYS A 209 -29.91 -0.33 12.92
C LYS A 209 -30.68 0.76 12.18
N ALA A 210 -30.33 2.04 12.42
CA ALA A 210 -31.01 3.17 11.81
C ALA A 210 -30.71 3.31 10.31
N LEU A 211 -29.45 3.12 9.92
CA LEU A 211 -29.00 3.36 8.54
C LEU A 211 -29.14 2.14 7.63
N GLN A 212 -29.13 0.93 8.18
CA GLN A 212 -29.06 -0.33 7.43
C GLN A 212 -27.99 -0.26 6.31
N PRO A 213 -26.71 -0.04 6.68
CA PRO A 213 -25.65 0.21 5.72
C PRO A 213 -25.47 -1.00 4.79
N GLN A 214 -25.11 -0.73 3.54
CA GLN A 214 -24.78 -1.76 2.56
C GLN A 214 -23.39 -2.36 2.80
N GLU A 215 -22.55 -1.63 3.56
CA GLU A 215 -21.19 -2.04 3.87
C GLU A 215 -20.81 -1.53 5.27
N ILE A 216 -20.33 -2.42 6.13
CA ILE A 216 -19.73 -2.08 7.41
C ILE A 216 -18.25 -2.47 7.35
N LEU A 217 -17.37 -1.49 7.47
CA LEU A 217 -15.93 -1.69 7.39
C LEU A 217 -15.30 -1.51 8.78
N PHE A 218 -14.65 -2.55 9.24
CA PHE A 218 -13.88 -2.53 10.49
C PHE A 218 -12.44 -2.07 10.20
N VAL A 219 -12.07 -0.94 10.78
CA VAL A 219 -10.74 -0.32 10.60
C VAL A 219 -9.86 -0.64 11.78
N VAL A 220 -8.73 -1.26 11.52
CA VAL A 220 -7.80 -1.68 12.56
C VAL A 220 -6.35 -1.37 12.20
N ASP A 221 -5.56 -1.02 13.20
CA ASP A 221 -4.12 -0.76 13.07
C ASP A 221 -3.37 -2.10 13.01
N ALA A 222 -2.71 -2.39 11.89
CA ALA A 222 -1.96 -3.62 11.69
C ALA A 222 -0.77 -3.77 12.66
N MET A 223 -0.23 -2.66 13.16
CA MET A 223 0.91 -2.66 14.09
C MET A 223 0.56 -3.19 15.49
N THR A 224 -0.73 -3.28 15.85
CA THR A 224 -1.17 -3.79 17.15
C THR A 224 -1.13 -5.32 17.27
N GLY A 225 -0.76 -6.01 16.17
CA GLY A 225 -0.53 -7.47 16.19
C GLY A 225 -1.76 -8.27 16.63
N GLN A 226 -1.59 -9.11 17.67
CA GLN A 226 -2.68 -9.97 18.15
C GLN A 226 -3.86 -9.20 18.79
N ASP A 227 -3.64 -7.99 19.30
CA ASP A 227 -4.73 -7.14 19.82
C ASP A 227 -5.67 -6.70 18.71
N ALA A 228 -5.15 -6.49 17.48
CA ALA A 228 -5.98 -6.24 16.30
C ALA A 228 -6.97 -7.40 16.06
N VAL A 229 -6.50 -8.63 16.23
CA VAL A 229 -7.31 -9.85 16.00
C VAL A 229 -8.39 -10.00 17.08
N ASN A 230 -8.04 -9.77 18.34
CA ASN A 230 -8.97 -9.82 19.45
C ASN A 230 -10.07 -8.76 19.32
N THR A 231 -9.68 -7.53 19.02
CA THR A 231 -10.61 -6.43 18.77
C THR A 231 -11.52 -6.71 17.58
N ALA A 232 -10.98 -7.25 16.49
CA ALA A 232 -11.77 -7.62 15.31
C ALA A 232 -12.86 -8.64 15.68
N LYS A 233 -12.54 -9.61 16.54
CA LYS A 233 -13.50 -10.60 17.00
C LYS A 233 -14.65 -9.96 17.79
N GLU A 234 -14.33 -9.11 18.77
CA GLU A 234 -15.33 -8.42 19.61
C GLU A 234 -16.28 -7.55 18.75
N PHE A 235 -15.71 -6.79 17.79
CA PHE A 235 -16.54 -6.02 16.86
C PHE A 235 -17.37 -6.90 15.95
N ASN A 236 -16.83 -8.03 15.45
CA ASN A 236 -17.57 -8.94 14.59
C ASN A 236 -18.73 -9.60 15.31
N ASP A 237 -18.53 -10.04 16.55
CA ASP A 237 -19.57 -10.70 17.36
C ASP A 237 -20.76 -9.74 17.60
N ARG A 238 -20.53 -8.42 17.64
CA ARG A 238 -21.58 -7.42 17.89
C ARG A 238 -22.16 -6.80 16.62
N LEU A 239 -21.33 -6.52 15.64
CA LEU A 239 -21.72 -5.76 14.45
C LEU A 239 -21.88 -6.64 13.20
N ASP A 240 -21.31 -7.84 13.17
CA ASP A 240 -21.26 -8.65 11.97
C ASP A 240 -20.87 -7.82 10.74
N PHE A 241 -19.67 -7.22 10.79
CA PHE A 241 -19.18 -6.33 9.73
C PHE A 241 -18.88 -7.08 8.43
N ASP A 242 -18.83 -6.38 7.31
CA ASP A 242 -18.69 -6.99 5.98
C ASP A 242 -17.25 -7.11 5.50
N GLY A 243 -16.34 -6.31 6.05
CA GLY A 243 -14.94 -6.34 5.65
C GLY A 243 -14.02 -5.62 6.63
N VAL A 244 -12.74 -5.93 6.51
CA VAL A 244 -11.66 -5.35 7.32
C VAL A 244 -10.80 -4.42 6.50
N ILE A 245 -10.37 -3.34 7.11
CA ILE A 245 -9.37 -2.41 6.62
C ILE A 245 -8.17 -2.48 7.55
N LEU A 246 -7.00 -2.82 7.00
CA LEU A 246 -5.74 -2.78 7.73
C LEU A 246 -5.05 -1.44 7.46
N THR A 247 -4.86 -0.63 8.49
CA THR A 247 -4.13 0.63 8.40
C THR A 247 -2.69 0.46 8.88
N LYS A 248 -1.83 1.41 8.54
CA LYS A 248 -0.41 1.49 8.96
C LYS A 248 0.41 0.25 8.59
N LEU A 249 0.04 -0.42 7.51
CA LEU A 249 0.73 -1.63 7.05
C LEU A 249 2.15 -1.32 6.57
N ASP A 250 2.45 -0.09 6.18
CA ASP A 250 3.78 0.43 5.87
C ASP A 250 4.74 0.38 7.07
N GLY A 251 4.25 0.57 8.29
CA GLY A 251 4.99 0.43 9.54
C GLY A 251 5.04 -1.00 10.09
N ASP A 252 4.20 -1.90 9.60
CA ASP A 252 4.14 -3.29 10.06
C ASP A 252 5.19 -4.15 9.37
N THR A 253 6.22 -4.53 10.11
CA THR A 253 7.27 -5.45 9.65
C THR A 253 6.95 -6.91 9.94
N ARG A 254 5.95 -7.20 10.78
CA ARG A 254 5.60 -8.54 11.26
C ARG A 254 4.52 -9.19 10.41
N GLY A 255 3.39 -8.52 10.16
CA GLY A 255 2.31 -8.98 9.30
C GLY A 255 1.33 -9.98 9.92
N GLY A 256 1.46 -10.28 11.21
CA GLY A 256 0.65 -11.30 11.87
C GLY A 256 -0.84 -10.98 11.93
N ALA A 257 -1.20 -9.70 12.03
CA ALA A 257 -2.58 -9.26 12.00
C ALA A 257 -3.25 -9.64 10.67
N ALA A 258 -2.61 -9.38 9.53
CA ALA A 258 -3.14 -9.69 8.21
C ALA A 258 -3.39 -11.20 8.03
N LEU A 259 -2.48 -12.05 8.54
CA LEU A 259 -2.59 -13.50 8.47
C LEU A 259 -3.64 -14.08 9.43
N SER A 260 -3.92 -13.41 10.55
CA SER A 260 -4.75 -13.96 11.61
C SER A 260 -6.21 -13.47 11.57
N ILE A 261 -6.45 -12.20 11.21
CA ILE A 261 -7.79 -11.59 11.27
C ILE A 261 -8.80 -12.37 10.43
N ARG A 262 -8.47 -12.65 9.15
CA ARG A 262 -9.37 -13.35 8.24
C ARG A 262 -9.84 -14.68 8.81
N THR A 263 -8.91 -15.46 9.38
CA THR A 263 -9.20 -16.78 9.95
C THR A 263 -10.07 -16.69 11.20
N VAL A 264 -9.84 -15.68 12.05
CA VAL A 264 -10.55 -15.55 13.33
C VAL A 264 -11.98 -15.03 13.15
N VAL A 265 -12.16 -14.01 12.30
CA VAL A 265 -13.48 -13.36 12.12
C VAL A 265 -14.25 -13.88 10.90
N ASN A 266 -13.62 -14.66 10.04
CA ASN A 266 -14.19 -15.14 8.78
C ASN A 266 -14.76 -14.02 7.88
N LYS A 267 -14.11 -12.84 7.90
CA LYS A 267 -14.48 -11.69 7.08
C LYS A 267 -13.30 -11.28 6.18
N PRO A 268 -13.56 -10.86 4.93
CA PRO A 268 -12.48 -10.51 4.01
C PRO A 268 -11.77 -9.24 4.46
N ILE A 269 -10.46 -9.20 4.21
CA ILE A 269 -9.73 -7.93 4.20
C ILE A 269 -9.99 -7.32 2.83
N LYS A 270 -10.51 -6.08 2.78
CA LYS A 270 -10.86 -5.41 1.53
C LYS A 270 -9.83 -4.38 1.10
N PHE A 271 -9.29 -3.65 2.07
CA PHE A 271 -8.34 -2.56 1.80
C PHE A 271 -7.19 -2.56 2.80
N VAL A 272 -6.08 -1.94 2.36
CA VAL A 272 -4.91 -1.68 3.19
C VAL A 272 -4.45 -0.23 3.04
N GLY A 273 -4.06 0.38 4.14
CA GLY A 273 -3.39 1.68 4.17
C GLY A 273 -1.88 1.47 4.14
N THR A 274 -1.22 2.05 3.13
CA THR A 274 0.20 1.87 2.83
C THR A 274 1.00 3.15 2.99
N GLY A 275 0.55 4.09 3.81
CA GLY A 275 1.21 5.37 4.07
C GLY A 275 0.23 6.46 4.48
N GLU A 276 0.73 7.67 4.70
CA GLU A 276 -0.08 8.81 5.19
C GLU A 276 -0.83 9.56 4.08
N LYS A 277 -0.35 9.53 2.84
CA LYS A 277 -0.94 10.26 1.71
C LYS A 277 -2.36 9.78 1.41
N MET A 278 -3.20 10.65 0.86
CA MET A 278 -4.61 10.33 0.57
C MET A 278 -4.80 9.32 -0.55
N ASP A 279 -3.80 9.11 -1.38
CA ASP A 279 -3.73 8.07 -2.41
C ASP A 279 -3.09 6.76 -1.93
N ALA A 280 -2.51 6.74 -0.71
CA ALA A 280 -1.89 5.56 -0.12
C ALA A 280 -2.94 4.60 0.46
N LEU A 281 -3.78 4.06 -0.40
CA LEU A 281 -4.79 3.03 -0.16
C LEU A 281 -4.73 2.04 -1.31
N ASP A 282 -4.55 0.76 -0.98
CA ASP A 282 -4.57 -0.34 -1.95
C ASP A 282 -5.72 -1.31 -1.66
N VAL A 283 -6.27 -1.90 -2.71
CA VAL A 283 -7.15 -3.07 -2.59
C VAL A 283 -6.33 -4.25 -2.09
N PHE A 284 -6.89 -5.04 -1.19
CA PHE A 284 -6.21 -6.20 -0.65
C PHE A 284 -6.27 -7.37 -1.63
N TYR A 285 -5.12 -7.80 -2.14
CA TYR A 285 -4.98 -8.97 -3.00
C TYR A 285 -4.19 -10.06 -2.26
N PRO A 286 -4.82 -11.15 -1.78
CA PRO A 286 -4.15 -12.21 -1.02
C PRO A 286 -2.91 -12.78 -1.69
N GLU A 287 -2.95 -13.07 -2.99
CA GLU A 287 -1.82 -13.59 -3.76
C GLU A 287 -0.63 -12.62 -3.78
N ARG A 288 -0.88 -11.32 -4.04
CA ARG A 288 0.19 -10.30 -4.03
C ARG A 288 0.80 -10.12 -2.64
N MET A 289 0.00 -10.28 -1.59
CA MET A 289 0.51 -10.27 -0.22
C MET A 289 1.36 -11.49 0.09
N ALA A 290 0.97 -12.68 -0.39
CA ALA A 290 1.79 -13.88 -0.29
C ALA A 290 3.13 -13.71 -1.02
N ASP A 291 3.14 -13.14 -2.22
CA ASP A 291 4.36 -12.80 -2.97
C ASP A 291 5.28 -11.87 -2.16
N ARG A 292 4.73 -10.80 -1.56
CA ARG A 292 5.49 -9.87 -0.72
C ARG A 292 6.07 -10.55 0.52
N ILE A 293 5.28 -11.41 1.19
CA ILE A 293 5.70 -12.16 2.36
C ILE A 293 6.85 -13.13 2.02
N LEU A 294 6.83 -13.73 0.85
CA LEU A 294 7.88 -14.63 0.38
C LEU A 294 9.09 -13.93 -0.26
N GLY A 295 9.10 -12.60 -0.28
CA GLY A 295 10.19 -11.82 -0.89
C GLY A 295 10.24 -11.94 -2.41
N MET A 296 9.15 -12.37 -3.06
CA MET A 296 9.04 -12.50 -4.51
C MET A 296 8.70 -11.17 -5.20
N GLY A 297 8.46 -10.12 -4.41
CA GLY A 297 8.07 -8.80 -4.89
C GLY A 297 6.59 -8.71 -5.27
N ASP A 298 6.20 -7.59 -5.87
CA ASP A 298 4.83 -7.36 -6.36
C ASP A 298 4.89 -6.55 -7.65
N ILE A 299 5.34 -7.21 -8.70
CA ILE A 299 5.52 -6.58 -10.02
C ILE A 299 4.20 -6.06 -10.59
N VAL A 300 3.09 -6.73 -10.30
CA VAL A 300 1.76 -6.33 -10.82
C VAL A 300 1.36 -4.99 -10.25
N SER A 301 1.42 -4.81 -8.92
CA SER A 301 1.14 -3.51 -8.30
C SER A 301 2.10 -2.41 -8.75
N LEU A 302 3.37 -2.73 -8.98
CA LEU A 302 4.34 -1.78 -9.51
C LEU A 302 3.95 -1.30 -10.92
N VAL A 303 3.56 -2.23 -11.80
CA VAL A 303 3.12 -1.91 -13.17
C VAL A 303 1.81 -1.12 -13.16
N GLU A 304 0.85 -1.49 -12.32
CA GLU A 304 -0.41 -0.75 -12.16
C GLU A 304 -0.16 0.70 -11.71
N ARG A 305 0.66 0.92 -10.69
CA ARG A 305 1.05 2.27 -10.24
C ARG A 305 1.80 3.05 -11.32
N ALA A 306 2.68 2.37 -12.07
CA ALA A 306 3.36 3.01 -13.18
C ALA A 306 2.37 3.44 -14.28
N GLN A 307 1.39 2.59 -14.61
CA GLN A 307 0.37 2.90 -15.62
C GLN A 307 -0.57 4.03 -15.19
N GLU A 308 -0.94 4.11 -13.92
CA GLU A 308 -1.79 5.19 -13.38
C GLU A 308 -1.13 6.58 -13.45
N GLN A 309 0.20 6.62 -13.35
CA GLN A 309 0.98 7.86 -13.42
C GLN A 309 1.55 8.13 -14.83
N TYR A 310 1.26 7.23 -15.79
CA TYR A 310 1.82 7.28 -17.13
C TYR A 310 1.02 8.25 -18.00
N ASP A 311 1.59 9.42 -18.26
CA ASP A 311 1.11 10.35 -19.29
C ASP A 311 1.74 9.98 -20.63
N GLU A 312 0.90 9.45 -21.54
CA GLU A 312 1.35 9.05 -22.89
C GLU A 312 1.95 10.22 -23.70
N GLU A 313 1.44 11.43 -23.52
CA GLU A 313 1.94 12.61 -24.23
C GLU A 313 3.31 13.02 -23.72
N ASP A 314 3.47 13.06 -22.40
CA ASP A 314 4.77 13.35 -21.77
C ASP A 314 5.81 12.30 -22.10
N ALA A 315 5.44 11.02 -22.10
CA ALA A 315 6.33 9.94 -22.47
C ALA A 315 6.76 10.01 -23.96
N ARG A 316 5.83 10.29 -24.87
CA ARG A 316 6.15 10.50 -26.29
C ARG A 316 7.01 11.73 -26.52
N ARG A 317 6.76 12.82 -25.79
CA ARG A 317 7.56 14.04 -25.82
C ARG A 317 8.99 13.76 -25.34
N LEU A 318 9.15 13.10 -24.21
CA LEU A 318 10.43 12.71 -23.65
C LEU A 318 11.21 11.80 -24.60
N GLN A 319 10.56 10.78 -25.17
CA GLN A 319 11.18 9.88 -26.15
C GLN A 319 11.73 10.64 -27.36
N LYS A 320 10.96 11.61 -27.89
CA LYS A 320 11.41 12.46 -28.99
C LYS A 320 12.62 13.33 -28.60
N ARG A 321 12.64 13.86 -27.38
CA ARG A 321 13.76 14.68 -26.87
C ARG A 321 15.02 13.85 -26.68
N ILE A 322 14.91 12.65 -26.11
CA ILE A 322 16.03 11.71 -25.95
C ILE A 322 16.61 11.33 -27.32
N ALA A 323 15.75 10.99 -28.31
CA ALA A 323 16.17 10.64 -29.65
C ALA A 323 16.92 11.80 -30.34
N LYS A 324 16.55 13.06 -30.06
CA LYS A 324 17.20 14.29 -30.57
C LYS A 324 18.40 14.75 -29.75
N ASN A 325 18.84 14.02 -28.75
CA ASN A 325 19.92 14.46 -27.84
C ASN A 325 19.59 15.72 -27.02
N GLN A 326 18.33 15.99 -26.75
CA GLN A 326 17.84 17.18 -26.07
C GLN A 326 17.40 16.89 -24.62
N PHE A 327 17.79 15.74 -24.03
CA PHE A 327 17.52 15.44 -22.63
C PHE A 327 18.29 16.37 -21.72
N ASP A 328 17.58 17.14 -20.86
CA ASP A 328 18.11 18.17 -20.01
C ASP A 328 17.71 17.99 -18.52
N PHE A 329 18.07 18.94 -17.64
CA PHE A 329 17.74 18.86 -16.21
C PHE A 329 16.25 19.10 -15.94
N ASN A 330 15.49 19.74 -16.83
CA ASN A 330 14.06 19.88 -16.68
C ASN A 330 13.37 18.52 -16.93
N ASP A 331 13.83 17.77 -17.90
CA ASP A 331 13.36 16.40 -18.14
C ASP A 331 13.73 15.50 -16.97
N PHE A 332 14.95 15.65 -16.43
CA PHE A 332 15.44 14.83 -15.32
C PHE A 332 14.62 15.06 -14.02
N ILE A 333 14.32 16.33 -13.68
CA ILE A 333 13.49 16.65 -12.51
C ILE A 333 12.05 16.19 -12.68
N SER A 334 11.50 16.29 -13.90
CA SER A 334 10.16 15.76 -14.23
C SER A 334 10.08 14.25 -13.99
N GLN A 335 11.11 13.49 -14.38
CA GLN A 335 11.18 12.05 -14.10
C GLN A 335 11.24 11.74 -12.61
N ILE A 336 12.02 12.51 -11.82
CA ILE A 336 12.06 12.37 -10.36
C ILE A 336 10.68 12.63 -9.76
N GLN A 337 9.98 13.66 -10.22
CA GLN A 337 8.64 13.99 -9.74
C GLN A 337 7.60 12.90 -10.09
N GLN A 338 7.70 12.28 -11.27
CA GLN A 338 6.86 11.14 -11.63
C GLN A 338 7.11 9.94 -10.70
N ILE A 339 8.37 9.62 -10.43
CA ILE A 339 8.72 8.54 -9.47
C ILE A 339 8.15 8.84 -8.08
N LYS A 340 8.29 10.08 -7.60
CA LYS A 340 7.72 10.50 -6.31
C LYS A 340 6.18 10.38 -6.24
N LYS A 341 5.49 10.59 -7.36
CA LYS A 341 4.04 10.41 -7.44
C LYS A 341 3.63 8.93 -7.35
N MET A 342 4.47 8.00 -7.77
CA MET A 342 4.20 6.56 -7.67
C MET A 342 4.24 6.03 -6.23
N GLY A 343 4.77 6.81 -5.28
CA GLY A 343 4.85 6.45 -3.86
C GLY A 343 6.27 6.51 -3.29
N ASN A 344 6.45 5.90 -2.10
CA ASN A 344 7.76 5.84 -1.46
C ASN A 344 8.70 4.91 -2.25
N ILE A 345 9.94 5.36 -2.50
CA ILE A 345 10.93 4.61 -3.29
C ILE A 345 11.30 3.27 -2.64
N LYS A 346 11.36 3.21 -1.30
CA LYS A 346 11.61 1.96 -0.59
C LYS A 346 10.51 0.93 -0.87
N ASP A 347 9.26 1.38 -0.89
CA ASP A 347 8.12 0.51 -1.19
C ASP A 347 8.12 0.05 -2.65
N LEU A 348 8.42 0.96 -3.58
CA LEU A 348 8.55 0.61 -5.01
C LEU A 348 9.70 -0.38 -5.24
N ALA A 349 10.82 -0.19 -4.58
CA ALA A 349 11.96 -1.10 -4.66
C ALA A 349 11.66 -2.48 -4.03
N ALA A 350 10.88 -2.51 -2.95
CA ALA A 350 10.44 -3.76 -2.34
C ALA A 350 9.49 -4.57 -3.24
N MET A 351 8.81 -3.92 -4.20
CA MET A 351 8.00 -4.60 -5.20
C MET A 351 8.81 -5.31 -6.28
N ILE A 352 10.11 -5.00 -6.42
CA ILE A 352 11.01 -5.65 -7.38
C ILE A 352 11.74 -6.81 -6.69
N PRO A 353 11.65 -8.05 -7.22
CA PRO A 353 12.31 -9.21 -6.65
C PRO A 353 13.81 -8.97 -6.41
N GLY A 354 14.29 -9.17 -5.17
CA GLY A 354 15.70 -9.05 -4.81
C GLY A 354 16.22 -7.61 -4.62
N MET A 355 15.48 -6.58 -5.01
CA MET A 355 15.95 -5.19 -4.95
C MET A 355 15.76 -4.55 -3.57
N GLY A 356 14.75 -4.98 -2.82
CA GLY A 356 14.51 -4.53 -1.44
C GLY A 356 15.72 -4.73 -0.52
N LYS A 357 16.50 -5.79 -0.74
CA LYS A 357 17.74 -6.05 0.01
C LYS A 357 18.90 -5.16 -0.41
N ALA A 358 19.05 -4.90 -1.70
CA ALA A 358 20.13 -4.07 -2.24
C ALA A 358 20.04 -2.61 -1.80
N LEU A 359 18.84 -2.14 -1.42
CA LEU A 359 18.58 -0.77 -0.97
C LEU A 359 18.42 -0.64 0.55
N LYS A 360 18.53 -1.72 1.31
CA LYS A 360 18.36 -1.72 2.78
C LYS A 360 19.40 -0.84 3.48
N ASP A 361 20.63 -0.84 2.98
CA ASP A 361 21.75 -0.08 3.52
C ASP A 361 21.91 1.31 2.88
N VAL A 362 21.02 1.66 1.95
CA VAL A 362 21.02 2.98 1.30
C VAL A 362 19.87 3.80 1.89
N GLU A 363 20.21 4.90 2.53
CA GLU A 363 19.21 5.92 2.96
C GLU A 363 18.57 6.59 1.75
N VAL A 364 17.75 5.83 0.99
CA VAL A 364 16.93 6.35 -0.09
C VAL A 364 15.57 6.74 0.51
N GLY A 365 15.55 7.81 1.30
CA GLY A 365 14.31 8.46 1.73
C GLY A 365 13.87 9.56 0.75
N ASP A 366 12.69 10.12 0.96
CA ASP A 366 12.23 11.32 0.25
C ASP A 366 13.24 12.49 0.33
N ASP A 367 14.11 12.48 1.35
CA ASP A 367 15.19 13.44 1.53
C ASP A 367 16.34 13.29 0.51
N ALA A 368 16.56 12.10 -0.03
CA ALA A 368 17.61 11.88 -1.04
C ALA A 368 17.35 12.70 -2.32
N PHE A 369 16.09 12.91 -2.68
CA PHE A 369 15.74 13.75 -3.82
C PHE A 369 15.69 15.23 -3.51
N LYS A 370 15.48 15.64 -2.24
CA LYS A 370 15.47 17.06 -1.86
C LYS A 370 16.76 17.75 -2.23
N GLY A 371 17.91 17.10 -1.98
CA GLY A 371 19.22 17.63 -2.35
C GLY A 371 19.36 17.81 -3.87
N ILE A 372 18.93 16.82 -4.64
CA ILE A 372 18.96 16.86 -6.12
C ILE A 372 18.04 17.98 -6.65
N GLU A 373 16.82 18.05 -6.14
CA GLU A 373 15.86 19.11 -6.50
C GLU A 373 16.39 20.49 -6.17
N SER A 374 16.96 20.68 -4.97
CA SER A 374 17.56 21.96 -4.54
C SER A 374 18.70 22.40 -5.45
N ILE A 375 19.57 21.48 -5.86
CA ILE A 375 20.65 21.74 -6.80
C ILE A 375 20.09 22.19 -8.16
N ILE A 376 19.12 21.46 -8.73
CA ILE A 376 18.54 21.78 -10.03
C ILE A 376 17.76 23.09 -9.97
N HIS A 377 17.01 23.35 -8.91
CA HIS A 377 16.29 24.62 -8.73
C HIS A 377 17.22 25.82 -8.55
N SER A 378 18.44 25.62 -8.05
CA SER A 378 19.48 26.66 -7.95
C SER A 378 20.20 26.96 -9.27
N MET A 379 19.94 26.16 -10.33
CA MET A 379 20.39 26.44 -11.69
C MET A 379 19.46 27.45 -12.36
N THR A 380 20.00 28.32 -13.20
CA THR A 380 19.19 29.15 -14.11
C THR A 380 18.49 28.30 -15.17
N PRO A 381 17.39 28.76 -15.79
CA PRO A 381 16.73 28.01 -16.88
C PRO A 381 17.70 27.59 -17.98
N HIS A 382 18.57 28.51 -18.40
CA HIS A 382 19.57 28.26 -19.42
C HIS A 382 20.62 27.21 -19.03
N GLU A 383 20.99 27.12 -17.76
CA GLU A 383 21.89 26.09 -17.24
C GLU A 383 21.23 24.72 -17.14
N ARG A 384 19.90 24.67 -16.86
CA ARG A 384 19.14 23.42 -16.88
C ARG A 384 19.02 22.85 -18.27
N GLU A 385 18.80 23.71 -19.27
CA GLU A 385 18.69 23.32 -20.67
C GLU A 385 20.05 22.91 -21.28
N ASN A 386 21.14 23.52 -20.78
CA ASN A 386 22.49 23.35 -21.33
C ASN A 386 23.49 22.93 -20.24
N PRO A 387 23.52 21.68 -19.81
CA PRO A 387 24.41 21.17 -18.75
C PRO A 387 25.90 21.40 -19.01
N ALA A 388 26.30 21.50 -20.28
CA ALA A 388 27.68 21.76 -20.70
C ALA A 388 28.21 23.13 -20.26
N LEU A 389 27.34 24.08 -19.93
CA LEU A 389 27.72 25.41 -19.45
C LEU A 389 28.22 25.44 -18.00
N LEU A 390 28.07 24.36 -17.24
CA LEU A 390 28.36 24.30 -15.80
C LEU A 390 29.87 24.24 -15.53
N ASN A 391 30.53 25.38 -15.55
CA ASN A 391 31.91 25.54 -15.18
C ASN A 391 32.11 25.63 -13.65
N GLY A 392 33.38 25.74 -13.18
CA GLY A 392 33.71 25.74 -11.75
C GLY A 392 33.00 26.83 -10.94
N SER A 393 32.96 28.06 -11.43
CA SER A 393 32.34 29.18 -10.75
C SER A 393 30.82 29.05 -10.62
N ARG A 394 30.16 28.51 -11.67
CA ARG A 394 28.71 28.21 -11.63
C ARG A 394 28.39 27.10 -10.66
N LYS A 395 29.19 26.03 -10.60
CA LYS A 395 29.02 24.92 -9.64
C LYS A 395 29.16 25.44 -8.19
N ILE A 396 30.08 26.33 -7.89
CA ILE A 396 30.23 26.95 -6.56
C ILE A 396 28.97 27.74 -6.20
N ARG A 397 28.45 28.58 -7.13
CA ARG A 397 27.23 29.36 -6.93
C ARG A 397 26.01 28.46 -6.70
N ILE A 398 25.87 27.42 -7.49
CA ILE A 398 24.76 26.44 -7.37
C ILE A 398 24.85 25.69 -6.02
N ALA A 399 26.02 25.22 -5.61
CA ALA A 399 26.23 24.57 -4.32
C ALA A 399 25.84 25.48 -3.15
N LYS A 400 26.27 26.76 -3.20
CA LYS A 400 25.90 27.75 -2.18
C LYS A 400 24.39 28.03 -2.16
N GLY A 401 23.78 28.17 -3.33
CA GLY A 401 22.34 28.47 -3.47
C GLY A 401 21.43 27.29 -3.03
N SER A 402 21.89 26.07 -3.20
CA SER A 402 21.16 24.85 -2.84
C SER A 402 21.41 24.37 -1.39
N GLY A 403 22.35 25.00 -0.67
CA GLY A 403 22.75 24.52 0.65
C GLY A 403 23.49 23.18 0.63
N THR A 404 24.07 22.80 -0.54
CA THR A 404 24.80 21.55 -0.74
C THR A 404 26.30 21.80 -0.97
N THR A 405 27.08 20.74 -1.16
CA THR A 405 28.52 20.84 -1.45
C THR A 405 28.80 20.78 -2.96
N ILE A 406 29.98 21.25 -3.37
CA ILE A 406 30.44 21.10 -4.76
C ILE A 406 30.56 19.62 -5.14
N VAL A 407 30.85 18.76 -4.18
CA VAL A 407 30.94 17.30 -4.38
C VAL A 407 29.57 16.77 -4.77
N ASP A 408 28.48 17.23 -4.13
CA ASP A 408 27.13 16.81 -4.43
C ASP A 408 26.69 17.29 -5.82
N VAL A 409 27.03 18.52 -6.20
CA VAL A 409 26.79 19.05 -7.55
C VAL A 409 27.52 18.19 -8.61
N ASN A 410 28.80 17.83 -8.37
CA ASN A 410 29.56 17.00 -9.32
C ASN A 410 28.99 15.57 -9.36
N ARG A 411 28.53 15.02 -8.24
CA ARG A 411 27.86 13.71 -8.19
C ARG A 411 26.60 13.71 -9.04
N LEU A 412 25.75 14.74 -8.90
CA LEU A 412 24.55 14.90 -9.71
C LEU A 412 24.85 14.97 -11.20
N LEU A 413 25.85 15.75 -11.60
CA LEU A 413 26.27 15.85 -13.01
C LEU A 413 26.68 14.50 -13.57
N LYS A 414 27.43 13.71 -12.81
CA LYS A 414 27.84 12.36 -13.21
C LYS A 414 26.66 11.41 -13.33
N GLN A 415 25.72 11.48 -12.39
CA GLN A 415 24.48 10.67 -12.43
C GLN A 415 23.61 11.05 -13.65
N PHE A 416 23.47 12.35 -13.92
CA PHE A 416 22.76 12.85 -15.08
C PHE A 416 23.35 12.33 -16.40
N GLU A 417 24.67 12.40 -16.57
CA GLU A 417 25.35 11.88 -17.76
C GLU A 417 25.13 10.35 -17.93
N GLN A 418 25.22 9.59 -16.82
CA GLN A 418 25.00 8.14 -16.85
C GLN A 418 23.55 7.82 -17.25
N THR A 419 22.58 8.52 -16.65
CA THR A 419 21.17 8.34 -16.98
C THR A 419 20.87 8.70 -18.44
N SER A 420 21.39 9.81 -18.92
CA SER A 420 21.24 10.24 -20.31
C SER A 420 21.80 9.19 -21.30
N LYS A 421 22.98 8.62 -20.99
CA LYS A 421 23.58 7.55 -21.81
C LYS A 421 22.73 6.28 -21.83
N MET A 422 22.23 5.84 -20.65
CA MET A 422 21.35 4.65 -20.56
C MET A 422 20.05 4.83 -21.33
N MET A 423 19.40 5.99 -21.20
CA MET A 423 18.16 6.28 -21.92
C MET A 423 18.35 6.28 -23.44
N LYS A 424 19.48 6.82 -23.93
CA LYS A 424 19.83 6.73 -25.35
C LYS A 424 19.98 5.29 -25.84
N MET A 425 20.68 4.45 -25.09
CA MET A 425 20.85 3.04 -25.45
C MET A 425 19.50 2.29 -25.50
N ALA A 426 18.61 2.56 -24.55
CA ALA A 426 17.28 1.98 -24.51
C ALA A 426 16.42 2.39 -25.73
N THR A 427 16.49 3.66 -26.15
CA THR A 427 15.74 4.16 -27.30
C THR A 427 16.25 3.57 -28.62
N VAL A 428 17.56 3.40 -28.77
CA VAL A 428 18.20 2.78 -29.97
C VAL A 428 17.85 1.29 -30.06
N SER A 429 17.79 0.58 -28.94
CA SER A 429 17.43 -0.85 -28.93
C SER A 429 15.96 -1.09 -29.30
N GLN A 430 15.05 -0.23 -28.87
CA GLN A 430 13.63 -0.30 -29.26
C GLN A 430 13.40 0.03 -30.76
N GLY A 431 14.18 0.95 -31.30
CA GLY A 431 14.15 1.26 -32.75
C GLY A 431 14.56 0.08 -33.61
N LYS A 432 15.57 -0.69 -33.19
CA LYS A 432 16.01 -1.90 -33.91
C LYS A 432 15.02 -3.05 -33.89
N LEU A 433 14.28 -3.22 -32.75
CA LEU A 433 13.23 -4.23 -32.64
C LEU A 433 12.00 -3.95 -33.52
N LYS A 434 11.67 -2.68 -33.79
CA LYS A 434 10.58 -2.29 -34.70
C LYS A 434 10.93 -2.48 -36.16
N MET A 435 12.19 -2.32 -36.57
CA MET A 435 12.64 -2.54 -37.97
C MET A 435 12.81 -4.02 -38.33
N GLY A 436 12.95 -4.92 -37.36
CA GLY A 436 13.04 -6.38 -37.57
C GLY A 436 11.72 -7.11 -37.78
N LYS A 437 10.55 -6.44 -37.55
CA LYS A 437 9.21 -7.02 -37.74
C LYS A 437 8.56 -6.70 -39.09
N HIS A 438 9.26 -6.01 -40.01
CA HIS A 438 8.82 -5.67 -41.36
C HIS A 438 9.77 -6.19 -42.46
N ARG A 439 10.38 -7.33 -42.18
CA ARG A 439 11.05 -8.12 -43.24
C ARG A 439 10.53 -9.54 -43.24
#